data_4e19d40909aac9799d6e5363445fcf02
#
_entry.id   4e19d40909aac9799d6e5363445fcf02
#
_cell.length_a   1.000
_cell.length_b   1.000
_cell.length_c   1.000
_cell.angle_alpha   90.00
_cell.angle_beta   90.00
_cell.angle_gamma   90.00
#
_symmetry.space_group_name_H-M   'P 1'
#
loop_
_entity.id
_entity.type
_entity.pdbx_description
1 polymer ?
#
loop_
_entity_poly.entity_id
_entity_poly.type
_entity_poly.pdbx_seq_one_letter_code
_entity_poly.pdbx_strand_id
1 'polypeptide(L)'
;TPVGGGIRSLNVALRQKLDLFACVRPVRWYAGTPSPVRDPGAVDMIIFRENSEDVYAGIEWEAGSAEVAKVIEFLQGEMGVEKIRFPNTSGIGIKPISSEGTARIVRAAIRYAIDNDKDSVTLVHKGNIMKFTEGGFRDWGYQLAQDEFGAELLDGGPWCTMTNPKPGTKITIK
;
A
#
# COMPACT_ATOMS: atom_id res chain seq x y z
N THR A 1 -22.61 -9.14 -5.32
CA THR A 1 -23.12 -9.50 -3.97
C THR A 1 -24.39 -8.70 -3.75
N PRO A 2 -25.51 -9.30 -3.28
CA PRO A 2 -26.75 -8.57 -3.05
C PRO A 2 -26.53 -7.44 -2.03
N VAL A 3 -27.07 -6.27 -2.31
CA VAL A 3 -27.09 -5.16 -1.37
C VAL A 3 -28.17 -5.48 -0.31
N GLY A 4 -27.79 -5.52 0.97
CA GLY A 4 -28.77 -5.54 2.06
C GLY A 4 -29.00 -6.85 2.80
N GLY A 5 -28.07 -7.74 2.91
CA GLY A 5 -28.18 -8.89 3.81
C GLY A 5 -27.16 -9.98 3.56
N GLY A 6 -26.46 -10.36 4.58
CA GLY A 6 -25.52 -11.46 4.55
C GLY A 6 -24.06 -11.03 4.47
N ILE A 7 -23.22 -11.88 3.95
CA ILE A 7 -21.76 -11.72 3.91
C ILE A 7 -21.39 -10.49 3.07
N ARG A 8 -20.63 -9.52 3.65
CA ARG A 8 -19.85 -8.56 2.88
C ARG A 8 -19.13 -9.35 1.78
N SER A 9 -18.86 -8.79 0.65
CA SER A 9 -18.26 -9.46 -0.52
C SER A 9 -17.45 -10.72 -0.13
N LEU A 10 -17.68 -11.85 -0.78
CA LEU A 10 -16.95 -13.10 -0.57
C LEU A 10 -15.43 -12.88 -0.62
N ASN A 11 -14.97 -12.02 -1.53
CA ASN A 11 -13.56 -11.66 -1.66
C ASN A 11 -13.01 -11.00 -0.40
N VAL A 12 -13.77 -10.09 0.23
CA VAL A 12 -13.36 -9.43 1.49
C VAL A 12 -13.27 -10.46 2.61
N ALA A 13 -14.24 -11.36 2.72
CA ALA A 13 -14.21 -12.43 3.73
C ALA A 13 -13.02 -13.37 3.54
N LEU A 14 -12.69 -13.76 2.31
CA LEU A 14 -11.52 -14.59 2.00
C LEU A 14 -10.21 -13.88 2.33
N ARG A 15 -10.07 -12.60 1.98
CA ARG A 15 -8.89 -11.80 2.30
C ARG A 15 -8.60 -11.76 3.80
N GLN A 16 -9.64 -11.54 4.59
CA GLN A 16 -9.51 -11.45 6.05
C GLN A 16 -9.27 -12.82 6.70
N LYS A 17 -10.02 -13.85 6.30
CA LYS A 17 -9.92 -15.20 6.90
C LYS A 17 -8.62 -15.93 6.55
N LEU A 18 -8.09 -15.69 5.36
CA LEU A 18 -6.87 -16.33 4.86
C LEU A 18 -5.63 -15.43 4.94
N ASP A 19 -5.76 -14.24 5.53
CA ASP A 19 -4.70 -13.22 5.61
C ASP A 19 -4.01 -12.99 4.26
N LEU A 20 -4.81 -12.77 3.21
CA LEU A 20 -4.31 -12.49 1.87
C LEU A 20 -3.83 -11.03 1.77
N PHE A 21 -2.68 -10.74 2.36
CA PHE A 21 -2.16 -9.40 2.55
C PHE A 21 -1.72 -8.70 1.26
N ALA A 22 -1.33 -9.44 0.23
CA ALA A 22 -0.87 -8.89 -1.04
C ALA A 22 -1.78 -9.30 -2.19
N CYS A 23 -2.30 -8.30 -2.93
CA CYS A 23 -2.98 -8.54 -4.19
C CYS A 23 -1.97 -8.33 -5.34
N VAL A 24 -1.49 -9.42 -5.92
CA VAL A 24 -0.49 -9.39 -6.99
C VAL A 24 -1.18 -9.27 -8.34
N ARG A 25 -0.88 -8.18 -9.07
CA ARG A 25 -1.53 -7.86 -10.35
C ARG A 25 -0.50 -7.66 -11.45
N PRO A 26 -0.36 -8.63 -12.37
CA PRO A 26 0.40 -8.44 -13.60
C PRO A 26 -0.29 -7.41 -14.48
N VAL A 27 0.49 -6.45 -15.00
CA VAL A 27 0.02 -5.44 -15.95
C VAL A 27 0.96 -5.47 -17.15
N ARG A 28 0.47 -6.01 -18.24
CA ARG A 28 1.19 -6.06 -19.52
C ARG A 28 0.21 -5.86 -20.67
N TRP A 29 0.71 -5.35 -21.76
CA TRP A 29 -0.08 -5.22 -22.98
C TRP A 29 -0.03 -6.51 -23.81
N TYR A 30 -1.14 -6.80 -24.48
CA TYR A 30 -1.25 -7.92 -25.42
C TYR A 30 -1.50 -7.38 -26.85
N ALA A 31 -0.76 -7.89 -27.82
CA ALA A 31 -0.87 -7.48 -29.21
C ALA A 31 -2.32 -7.57 -29.71
N GLY A 32 -2.76 -6.54 -30.44
CA GLY A 32 -4.14 -6.42 -30.94
C GLY A 32 -5.14 -5.77 -29.98
N THR A 33 -4.73 -5.47 -28.73
CA THR A 33 -5.59 -4.77 -27.76
C THR A 33 -5.39 -3.26 -27.88
N PRO A 34 -6.47 -2.44 -28.03
CA PRO A 34 -6.36 -0.98 -28.00
C PRO A 34 -5.74 -0.48 -26.70
N SER A 35 -4.90 0.55 -26.81
CA SER A 35 -4.25 1.14 -25.63
C SER A 35 -4.15 2.66 -25.79
N PRO A 36 -4.41 3.45 -24.71
CA PRO A 36 -4.19 4.89 -24.72
C PRO A 36 -2.71 5.27 -24.55
N VAL A 37 -1.84 4.32 -24.24
CA VAL A 37 -0.41 4.53 -24.02
C VAL A 37 0.31 4.56 -25.37
N ARG A 38 1.28 5.49 -25.52
CA ARG A 38 2.05 5.66 -26.78
C ARG A 38 2.81 4.40 -27.19
N ASP A 39 3.47 3.76 -26.22
CA ASP A 39 4.22 2.51 -26.41
C ASP A 39 3.73 1.46 -25.39
N PRO A 40 2.63 0.80 -25.69
CA PRO A 40 2.05 -0.16 -24.76
C PRO A 40 2.90 -1.44 -24.64
N GLY A 41 3.74 -1.75 -25.62
CA GLY A 41 4.64 -2.90 -25.57
C GLY A 41 5.72 -2.79 -24.49
N ALA A 42 6.07 -1.57 -24.08
CA ALA A 42 7.01 -1.32 -22.98
C ALA A 42 6.40 -1.54 -21.59
N VAL A 43 5.09 -1.78 -21.49
CA VAL A 43 4.42 -2.00 -20.20
C VAL A 43 4.49 -3.48 -19.81
N ASP A 44 5.36 -3.80 -18.85
CA ASP A 44 5.45 -5.11 -18.20
C ASP A 44 5.81 -4.91 -16.73
N MET A 45 4.80 -4.69 -15.89
CA MET A 45 4.98 -4.47 -14.46
C MET A 45 4.10 -5.39 -13.62
N ILE A 46 4.51 -5.64 -12.38
CA ILE A 46 3.74 -6.39 -11.40
C ILE A 46 3.42 -5.45 -10.24
N ILE A 47 2.15 -5.23 -9.97
CA ILE A 47 1.71 -4.41 -8.85
C ILE A 47 1.46 -5.30 -7.64
N PHE A 48 2.21 -5.08 -6.56
CA PHE A 48 1.96 -5.62 -5.23
C PHE A 48 1.13 -4.59 -4.47
N ARG A 49 -0.17 -4.85 -4.34
CA ARG A 49 -1.10 -3.97 -3.67
C ARG A 49 -1.39 -4.46 -2.28
N GLU A 50 -1.23 -3.59 -1.26
CA GLU A 50 -1.69 -3.88 0.09
C GLU A 50 -3.19 -4.19 0.09
N ASN A 51 -3.60 -5.15 0.90
CA ASN A 51 -4.93 -5.72 0.81
C ASN A 51 -5.60 -5.99 2.16
N SER A 52 -4.91 -5.74 3.27
CA SER A 52 -5.36 -6.02 4.64
C SER A 52 -5.36 -4.80 5.55
N GLU A 53 -4.50 -3.84 5.29
CA GLU A 53 -4.40 -2.56 6.01
C GLU A 53 -4.87 -1.40 5.14
N ASP A 54 -4.54 -0.17 5.53
CA ASP A 54 -4.91 1.06 4.87
C ASP A 54 -6.44 1.18 4.77
N VAL A 55 -6.96 1.68 3.68
CA VAL A 55 -8.41 1.79 3.42
C VAL A 55 -9.12 0.42 3.38
N TYR A 56 -8.36 -0.66 3.19
CA TYR A 56 -8.90 -2.02 3.16
C TYR A 56 -9.19 -2.61 4.54
N ALA A 57 -8.73 -1.97 5.61
CA ALA A 57 -9.16 -2.30 6.98
C ALA A 57 -10.67 -2.08 7.18
N GLY A 58 -11.28 -1.17 6.39
CA GLY A 58 -12.73 -0.94 6.40
C GLY A 58 -13.24 -0.35 7.72
N ILE A 59 -12.42 0.45 8.40
CA ILE A 59 -12.76 1.12 9.65
C ILE A 59 -13.36 2.47 9.31
N GLU A 60 -14.69 2.58 9.37
CA GLU A 60 -15.39 3.81 9.01
C GLU A 60 -16.74 3.95 9.72
N TRP A 61 -17.20 5.19 9.85
CA TRP A 61 -18.49 5.56 10.41
C TRP A 61 -19.23 6.50 9.47
N GLU A 62 -20.51 6.22 9.28
CA GLU A 62 -21.38 6.97 8.39
C GLU A 62 -21.67 8.38 8.92
N ALA A 63 -21.69 9.36 8.02
CA ALA A 63 -22.07 10.74 8.34
C ALA A 63 -23.47 10.80 8.97
N GLY A 64 -23.60 11.57 10.05
CA GLY A 64 -24.86 11.71 10.78
C GLY A 64 -25.19 10.57 11.75
N SER A 65 -24.38 9.52 11.85
CA SER A 65 -24.55 8.48 12.85
C SER A 65 -24.14 8.95 14.25
N ALA A 66 -24.70 8.32 15.30
CA ALA A 66 -24.30 8.61 16.67
C ALA A 66 -22.85 8.19 16.96
N GLU A 67 -22.37 7.20 16.26
CA GLU A 67 -21.01 6.68 16.37
C GLU A 67 -20.01 7.68 15.81
N VAL A 68 -20.27 8.26 14.61
CA VAL A 68 -19.36 9.28 14.03
C VAL A 68 -19.29 10.54 14.88
N ALA A 69 -20.42 10.92 15.52
CA ALA A 69 -20.43 12.07 16.43
C ALA A 69 -19.47 11.88 17.60
N LYS A 70 -19.44 10.68 18.22
CA LYS A 70 -18.48 10.34 19.28
C LYS A 70 -17.04 10.36 18.82
N VAL A 71 -16.77 9.84 17.60
CA VAL A 71 -15.43 9.85 17.03
C VAL A 71 -14.96 11.28 16.79
N ILE A 72 -15.81 12.12 16.22
CA ILE A 72 -15.49 13.54 15.96
C ILE A 72 -15.27 14.30 17.27
N GLU A 73 -16.13 14.08 18.27
CA GLU A 73 -16.00 14.69 19.60
C GLU A 73 -14.65 14.29 20.24
N PHE A 74 -14.27 13.02 20.20
CA PHE A 74 -12.98 12.56 20.70
C PHE A 74 -11.80 13.19 19.93
N LEU A 75 -11.87 13.21 18.60
CA LEU A 75 -10.79 13.78 17.77
C LEU A 75 -10.64 15.28 18.02
N GLN A 76 -11.72 16.03 18.15
CA GLN A 76 -11.67 17.48 18.37
C GLN A 76 -11.38 17.82 19.83
N GLY A 77 -12.02 17.16 20.78
CA GLY A 77 -11.88 17.44 22.23
C GLY A 77 -10.58 16.91 22.82
N GLU A 78 -10.34 15.60 22.70
CA GLU A 78 -9.19 14.96 23.35
C GLU A 78 -7.91 15.04 22.51
N MET A 79 -8.02 14.91 21.17
CA MET A 79 -6.87 14.90 20.28
C MET A 79 -6.56 16.27 19.65
N GLY A 80 -7.38 17.30 19.89
CA GLY A 80 -7.17 18.66 19.41
C GLY A 80 -7.18 18.78 17.88
N VAL A 81 -7.94 17.93 17.18
CA VAL A 81 -8.02 17.95 15.72
C VAL A 81 -8.95 19.08 15.27
N GLU A 82 -8.40 20.15 14.70
CA GLU A 82 -9.17 21.30 14.20
C GLU A 82 -9.53 21.19 12.70
N LYS A 83 -9.00 20.19 12.00
CA LYS A 83 -9.06 20.12 10.53
C LYS A 83 -10.32 19.46 9.97
N ILE A 84 -11.26 19.02 10.81
CA ILE A 84 -12.54 18.49 10.35
C ILE A 84 -13.44 19.69 10.02
N ARG A 85 -13.48 20.05 8.73
CA ARG A 85 -14.09 21.28 8.26
C ARG A 85 -15.62 21.33 8.43
N PHE A 86 -16.29 20.19 8.28
CA PHE A 86 -17.75 20.06 8.34
C PHE A 86 -18.14 18.90 9.26
N PRO A 87 -17.98 19.04 10.59
CA PRO A 87 -18.14 17.92 11.52
C PRO A 87 -19.54 17.29 11.48
N ASN A 88 -20.59 18.08 11.30
CA ASN A 88 -21.98 17.61 11.32
C ASN A 88 -22.37 16.76 10.09
N THR A 89 -21.61 16.85 9.01
CA THR A 89 -21.90 16.17 7.73
C THR A 89 -20.76 15.31 7.24
N SER A 90 -19.72 15.10 8.05
CA SER A 90 -18.57 14.27 7.70
C SER A 90 -18.76 12.84 8.17
N GLY A 91 -18.49 11.88 7.29
CA GLY A 91 -18.11 10.52 7.68
C GLY A 91 -16.63 10.48 8.04
N ILE A 92 -16.22 9.56 8.91
CA ILE A 92 -14.82 9.38 9.33
C ILE A 92 -14.37 7.97 8.99
N GLY A 93 -13.19 7.85 8.37
CA GLY A 93 -12.50 6.59 8.15
C GLY A 93 -11.11 6.62 8.76
N ILE A 94 -10.65 5.49 9.29
CA ILE A 94 -9.31 5.30 9.84
C ILE A 94 -8.53 4.38 8.91
N LYS A 95 -7.31 4.82 8.54
CA LYS A 95 -6.40 4.02 7.72
C LYS A 95 -5.14 3.68 8.53
N PRO A 96 -5.10 2.50 9.16
CA PRO A 96 -3.90 2.04 9.85
C PRO A 96 -2.86 1.55 8.83
N ILE A 97 -1.59 1.87 9.07
CA ILE A 97 -0.44 1.30 8.36
C ILE A 97 0.59 0.92 9.41
N SER A 98 1.00 -0.35 9.43
CA SER A 98 1.95 -0.89 10.40
C SER A 98 3.32 -1.18 9.76
N SER A 99 4.35 -1.24 10.59
CA SER A 99 5.68 -1.69 10.18
C SER A 99 5.67 -3.17 9.77
N GLU A 100 4.89 -4.00 10.45
CA GLU A 100 4.74 -5.43 10.15
C GLU A 100 4.04 -5.65 8.81
N GLY A 101 2.93 -4.95 8.55
CA GLY A 101 2.21 -5.00 7.27
C GLY A 101 3.10 -4.52 6.13
N THR A 102 3.82 -3.40 6.34
CA THR A 102 4.81 -2.89 5.38
C THR A 102 5.89 -3.91 5.10
N ALA A 103 6.49 -4.49 6.15
CA ALA A 103 7.58 -5.44 5.99
C ALA A 103 7.17 -6.65 5.14
N ARG A 104 5.99 -7.22 5.37
CA ARG A 104 5.56 -8.42 4.63
C ARG A 104 5.29 -8.14 3.16
N ILE A 105 4.70 -7.00 2.80
CA ILE A 105 4.42 -6.69 1.39
C ILE A 105 5.68 -6.27 0.64
N VAL A 106 6.53 -5.45 1.24
CA VAL A 106 7.80 -5.02 0.63
C VAL A 106 8.75 -6.21 0.45
N ARG A 107 8.86 -7.07 1.46
CA ARG A 107 9.64 -8.33 1.36
C ARG A 107 9.15 -9.22 0.23
N ALA A 108 7.84 -9.38 0.08
CA ALA A 108 7.26 -10.17 -1.00
C ALA A 108 7.59 -9.57 -2.37
N ALA A 109 7.50 -8.25 -2.52
CA ALA A 109 7.83 -7.56 -3.77
C ALA A 109 9.33 -7.68 -4.13
N ILE A 110 10.24 -7.50 -3.15
CA ILE A 110 11.68 -7.64 -3.37
C ILE A 110 12.04 -9.10 -3.73
N ARG A 111 11.50 -10.08 -3.03
CA ARG A 111 11.70 -11.50 -3.37
C ARG A 111 11.22 -11.83 -4.77
N TYR A 112 10.05 -11.32 -5.15
CA TYR A 112 9.55 -11.47 -6.50
C TYR A 112 10.49 -10.86 -7.55
N ALA A 113 11.04 -9.67 -7.28
CA ALA A 113 12.00 -9.01 -8.15
C ALA A 113 13.28 -9.85 -8.31
N ILE A 114 13.79 -10.43 -7.23
CA ILE A 114 14.94 -11.36 -7.23
C ILE A 114 14.64 -12.60 -8.06
N ASP A 115 13.48 -13.23 -7.83
CA ASP A 115 13.11 -14.51 -8.46
C ASP A 115 12.82 -14.37 -9.96
N ASN A 116 12.37 -13.19 -10.38
CA ASN A 116 11.97 -12.92 -11.77
C ASN A 116 12.90 -11.91 -12.49
N ASP A 117 14.09 -11.67 -11.93
CA ASP A 117 15.12 -10.79 -12.48
C ASP A 117 14.57 -9.43 -12.93
N LYS A 118 13.79 -8.79 -12.04
CA LYS A 118 13.29 -7.43 -12.26
C LYS A 118 14.34 -6.42 -11.80
N ASP A 119 14.47 -5.31 -12.51
CA ASP A 119 15.49 -4.29 -12.29
C ASP A 119 15.13 -3.28 -11.19
N SER A 120 13.87 -3.25 -10.76
CA SER A 120 13.44 -2.29 -9.72
C SER A 120 12.19 -2.72 -8.95
N VAL A 121 12.08 -2.18 -7.73
CA VAL A 121 10.88 -2.18 -6.90
C VAL A 121 10.56 -0.73 -6.54
N THR A 122 9.36 -0.25 -6.90
CA THR A 122 8.93 1.11 -6.60
C THR A 122 7.95 1.12 -5.44
N LEU A 123 8.29 1.85 -4.36
CA LEU A 123 7.41 2.08 -3.22
C LEU A 123 6.49 3.26 -3.53
N VAL A 124 5.21 2.97 -3.79
CA VAL A 124 4.23 4.01 -4.15
C VAL A 124 3.47 4.45 -2.89
N HIS A 125 3.59 5.73 -2.55
CA HIS A 125 3.05 6.29 -1.31
C HIS A 125 2.73 7.79 -1.44
N LYS A 126 1.94 8.32 -0.51
CA LYS A 126 1.62 9.76 -0.37
C LYS A 126 2.27 10.37 0.88
N GLY A 127 3.50 10.01 1.18
CA GLY A 127 4.22 10.37 2.41
C GLY A 127 4.52 11.86 2.59
N ASN A 128 4.39 12.69 1.55
CA ASN A 128 4.49 14.14 1.68
C ASN A 128 3.28 14.77 2.40
N ILE A 129 2.12 14.12 2.41
CA ILE A 129 0.90 14.54 3.11
C ILE A 129 0.70 13.75 4.39
N MET A 130 0.67 12.41 4.30
CA MET A 130 0.45 11.50 5.42
C MET A 130 1.78 10.98 5.94
N LYS A 131 2.49 11.81 6.69
CA LYS A 131 3.90 11.58 7.06
C LYS A 131 4.12 10.36 7.95
N PHE A 132 3.17 10.05 8.84
CA PHE A 132 3.32 9.00 9.85
C PHE A 132 2.71 7.65 9.42
N THR A 133 1.91 7.62 8.37
CA THR A 133 1.37 6.41 7.77
C THR A 133 2.05 6.12 6.44
N GLU A 134 1.75 6.85 5.40
CA GLU A 134 2.38 6.71 4.07
C GLU A 134 3.89 6.96 4.10
N GLY A 135 4.34 7.97 4.87
CA GLY A 135 5.76 8.22 5.10
C GLY A 135 6.42 7.11 5.90
N GLY A 136 5.71 6.56 6.90
CA GLY A 136 6.14 5.37 7.63
C GLY A 136 6.34 4.17 6.70
N PHE A 137 5.37 3.87 5.85
CA PHE A 137 5.48 2.82 4.83
C PHE A 137 6.75 2.96 3.98
N ARG A 138 7.01 4.17 3.48
CA ARG A 138 8.22 4.47 2.72
C ARG A 138 9.49 4.16 3.52
N ASP A 139 9.59 4.71 4.73
CA ASP A 139 10.80 4.64 5.55
C ASP A 139 11.07 3.20 6.01
N TRP A 140 10.05 2.49 6.47
CA TRP A 140 10.15 1.08 6.83
C TRP A 140 10.47 0.18 5.63
N GLY A 141 9.96 0.52 4.44
CA GLY A 141 10.27 -0.21 3.21
C GLY A 141 11.73 -0.11 2.81
N TYR A 142 12.32 1.09 2.86
CA TYR A 142 13.75 1.27 2.61
C TYR A 142 14.61 0.63 3.71
N GLN A 143 14.21 0.76 4.97
CA GLN A 143 14.93 0.14 6.08
C GLN A 143 14.97 -1.38 5.93
N LEU A 144 13.84 -2.01 5.61
CA LEU A 144 13.77 -3.45 5.35
C LEU A 144 14.70 -3.88 4.20
N ALA A 145 14.76 -3.11 3.11
CA ALA A 145 15.64 -3.41 1.99
C ALA A 145 17.12 -3.42 2.41
N GLN A 146 17.52 -2.49 3.29
CA GLN A 146 18.87 -2.43 3.84
C GLN A 146 19.13 -3.58 4.81
N ASP A 147 18.23 -3.82 5.76
CA ASP A 147 18.45 -4.77 6.86
C ASP A 147 18.37 -6.23 6.39
N GLU A 148 17.42 -6.58 5.53
CA GLU A 148 17.18 -7.97 5.14
C GLU A 148 17.83 -8.35 3.80
N PHE A 149 18.05 -7.39 2.90
CA PHE A 149 18.55 -7.65 1.56
C PHE A 149 19.91 -7.01 1.28
N GLY A 150 20.49 -6.32 2.27
CA GLY A 150 21.80 -5.68 2.15
C GLY A 150 21.83 -4.58 1.10
N ALA A 151 20.70 -3.89 0.88
CA ALA A 151 20.66 -2.78 -0.05
C ALA A 151 21.46 -1.58 0.47
N GLU A 152 22.21 -0.93 -0.39
CA GLU A 152 23.04 0.25 -0.09
C GLU A 152 22.35 1.51 -0.63
N LEU A 153 22.48 2.63 0.09
CA LEU A 153 21.93 3.91 -0.36
C LEU A 153 22.53 4.34 -1.70
N LEU A 154 21.67 4.74 -2.61
CA LEU A 154 22.05 5.28 -3.91
C LEU A 154 22.17 6.80 -3.80
N ASP A 155 23.33 7.35 -4.11
CA ASP A 155 23.62 8.80 -4.14
C ASP A 155 23.20 9.56 -2.85
N GLY A 156 23.32 8.90 -1.69
CA GLY A 156 22.94 9.48 -0.40
C GLY A 156 21.46 9.29 -0.01
N GLY A 157 20.73 8.53 -0.78
CA GLY A 157 19.34 8.15 -0.48
C GLY A 157 18.26 9.15 -0.96
N PRO A 158 16.99 8.87 -0.75
CA PRO A 158 16.43 7.72 -0.01
C PRO A 158 16.45 6.40 -0.79
N TRP A 159 16.64 6.43 -2.11
CA TRP A 159 16.70 5.21 -2.92
C TRP A 159 17.88 4.35 -2.51
N CYS A 160 17.72 3.05 -2.66
CA CYS A 160 18.79 2.10 -2.42
C CYS A 160 18.89 1.05 -3.53
N THR A 161 20.04 0.40 -3.63
CA THR A 161 20.31 -0.61 -4.64
C THR A 161 20.90 -1.85 -4.00
N MET A 162 20.57 -3.00 -4.55
CA MET A 162 21.14 -4.29 -4.17
C MET A 162 21.58 -5.08 -5.41
N THR A 163 22.44 -6.05 -5.22
CA THR A 163 22.81 -7.01 -6.26
C THR A 163 21.88 -8.23 -6.14
N ASN A 164 21.23 -8.61 -7.24
CA ASN A 164 20.45 -9.83 -7.29
C ASN A 164 21.40 -11.04 -7.10
N PRO A 165 21.19 -11.88 -6.07
CA PRO A 165 22.09 -12.99 -5.79
C PRO A 165 22.11 -14.10 -6.86
N LYS A 166 21.13 -14.14 -7.76
CA LYS A 166 21.01 -15.15 -8.80
C LYS A 166 21.78 -14.76 -10.07
N PRO A 167 21.32 -13.77 -10.87
CA PRO A 167 22.03 -13.37 -12.10
C PRO A 167 23.12 -12.31 -11.87
N GLY A 168 23.23 -11.71 -10.69
CA GLY A 168 24.18 -10.64 -10.40
C GLY A 168 23.77 -9.26 -10.94
N THR A 169 22.57 -9.10 -11.46
CA THR A 169 22.02 -7.81 -11.92
C THR A 169 21.69 -6.90 -10.74
N LYS A 170 21.61 -5.59 -11.00
CA LYS A 170 21.21 -4.64 -9.95
C LYS A 170 19.70 -4.50 -9.87
N ILE A 171 19.19 -4.45 -8.63
CA ILE A 171 17.78 -4.12 -8.33
C ILE A 171 17.78 -2.80 -7.56
N THR A 172 17.06 -1.80 -8.09
CA THR A 172 16.88 -0.50 -7.44
C THR A 172 15.56 -0.46 -6.70
N ILE A 173 15.59 -0.10 -5.43
CA ILE A 173 14.40 0.18 -4.62
C ILE A 173 14.23 1.70 -4.55
N LYS A 174 13.09 2.23 -5.03
CA LYS A 174 12.84 3.65 -5.24
C LYS A 174 11.43 4.09 -4.90
#